data_8ffafd020c444b4c5500287d39fc68ff
#
_entry.id   8ffafd020c444b4c5500287d39fc68ff
#
_cell.length_a   1.000
_cell.length_b   1.000
_cell.length_c   1.000
_cell.angle_alpha   90.00
_cell.angle_beta   90.00
_cell.angle_gamma   90.00
#
_symmetry.space_group_name_H-M   'P 1'
#
loop_
_entity.id
_entity.type
_entity.pdbx_description
1 polymer ?
#
loop_
_entity_poly.entity_id
_entity_poly.type
_entity_poly.pdbx_seq_one_letter_code
_entity_poly.pdbx_strand_id
1 'polypeptide(L)'
;MKGSTMVKLSALMSVPFIMVLGNSMLIPVLPEMKAAMHLTQLQNSLIITAFSVPAGIAIALAGFLSDRYSRKVVIVPSLLIYGLGGLIAGVGALILQQSAYGIVLTGRVVQGLGAAGTAFVALALAGDIFTSNERAKALGLMEASNGLGKVLSPILGSLLGLLAWYAPFFLFTLLCVPAAAGVWFLVKEPKKEGAKPSAGQYYSRVLSVFKQKTGSLLA
;
A
#
# COMPACT_ATOMS: atom_id res chain seq x y z
N MET A 1 -21.09 -12.89 11.54
CA MET A 1 -21.05 -11.50 11.00
C MET A 1 -22.28 -11.27 10.12
N LYS A 2 -23.00 -10.18 10.33
CA LYS A 2 -24.17 -9.81 9.52
C LYS A 2 -23.70 -9.41 8.10
N GLY A 3 -24.54 -9.54 7.05
CA GLY A 3 -24.16 -9.24 5.66
C GLY A 3 -23.53 -7.86 5.46
N SER A 4 -24.07 -6.82 6.11
CA SER A 4 -23.52 -5.45 6.07
C SER A 4 -22.09 -5.36 6.67
N THR A 5 -21.74 -6.21 7.62
CA THR A 5 -20.40 -6.28 8.23
C THR A 5 -19.39 -6.92 7.28
N MET A 6 -19.82 -7.95 6.54
CA MET A 6 -18.98 -8.61 5.52
C MET A 6 -18.63 -7.66 4.36
N VAL A 7 -19.59 -6.87 3.89
CA VAL A 7 -19.35 -5.87 2.82
C VAL A 7 -18.28 -4.84 3.23
N LYS A 8 -18.35 -4.32 4.47
CA LYS A 8 -17.33 -3.40 4.99
C LYS A 8 -15.97 -4.07 5.08
N LEU A 9 -15.92 -5.31 5.55
CA LEU A 9 -14.70 -6.07 5.67
C LEU A 9 -14.07 -6.36 4.30
N SER A 10 -14.87 -6.74 3.29
CA SER A 10 -14.38 -6.97 1.92
C SER A 10 -13.73 -5.72 1.33
N ALA A 11 -14.33 -4.54 1.55
CA ALA A 11 -13.75 -3.27 1.12
C ALA A 11 -12.41 -2.98 1.83
N LEU A 12 -12.27 -3.31 3.12
CA LEU A 12 -11.01 -3.16 3.84
C LEU A 12 -9.97 -4.21 3.42
N MET A 13 -10.38 -5.44 3.15
CA MET A 13 -9.49 -6.52 2.68
C MET A 13 -8.87 -6.22 1.30
N SER A 14 -9.58 -5.50 0.43
CA SER A 14 -9.04 -5.11 -0.89
C SER A 14 -7.80 -4.20 -0.78
N VAL A 15 -7.65 -3.44 0.31
CA VAL A 15 -6.54 -2.50 0.48
C VAL A 15 -5.18 -3.20 0.62
N PRO A 16 -4.95 -4.10 1.60
CA PRO A 16 -3.70 -4.84 1.71
C PRO A 16 -3.47 -5.77 0.52
N PHE A 17 -4.53 -6.33 -0.06
CA PHE A 17 -4.46 -7.16 -1.26
C PHE A 17 -3.85 -6.41 -2.44
N ILE A 18 -4.40 -5.24 -2.80
CA ILE A 18 -3.94 -4.42 -3.93
C ILE A 18 -2.53 -3.88 -3.68
N MET A 19 -2.23 -3.46 -2.46
CA MET A 19 -0.90 -2.97 -2.11
C MET A 19 0.18 -4.03 -2.36
N VAL A 20 -0.08 -5.28 -1.94
CA VAL A 20 0.85 -6.39 -2.14
C VAL A 20 0.93 -6.77 -3.61
N LEU A 21 -0.21 -6.83 -4.31
CA LEU A 21 -0.23 -7.09 -5.75
C LEU A 21 0.71 -6.13 -6.49
N GLY A 22 0.55 -4.83 -6.29
CA GLY A 22 1.29 -3.84 -7.06
C GLY A 22 2.80 -3.81 -6.79
N ASN A 23 3.26 -4.28 -5.64
CA ASN A 23 4.68 -4.39 -5.36
C ASN A 23 5.26 -5.74 -5.87
N SER A 24 4.62 -6.85 -5.52
CA SER A 24 5.16 -8.19 -5.78
C SER A 24 4.98 -8.63 -7.23
N MET A 25 3.99 -8.08 -7.95
CA MET A 25 3.72 -8.41 -9.35
C MET A 25 4.82 -7.96 -10.31
N LEU A 26 5.63 -6.97 -9.92
CA LEU A 26 6.76 -6.52 -10.74
C LEU A 26 7.98 -7.44 -10.66
N ILE A 27 8.11 -8.24 -9.59
CA ILE A 27 9.29 -9.09 -9.39
C ILE A 27 9.54 -10.02 -10.56
N PRO A 28 8.57 -10.81 -11.04
CA PRO A 28 8.79 -11.71 -12.18
C PRO A 28 9.02 -10.97 -13.51
N VAL A 29 8.62 -9.70 -13.62
CA VAL A 29 8.74 -8.89 -14.83
C VAL A 29 10.06 -8.08 -14.87
N LEU A 30 10.79 -8.02 -13.75
CA LEU A 30 12.06 -7.29 -13.67
C LEU A 30 13.10 -7.69 -14.74
N PRO A 31 13.28 -9.00 -15.07
CA PRO A 31 14.21 -9.38 -16.15
C PRO A 31 13.81 -8.80 -17.51
N GLU A 32 12.51 -8.80 -17.80
CA GLU A 32 11.97 -8.24 -19.06
C GLU A 32 12.10 -6.72 -19.08
N MET A 33 11.83 -6.04 -17.98
CA MET A 33 12.07 -4.60 -17.82
C MET A 33 13.54 -4.25 -18.05
N LYS A 34 14.45 -5.05 -17.47
CA LYS A 34 15.89 -4.89 -17.63
C LYS A 34 16.31 -5.02 -19.10
N ALA A 35 15.80 -6.02 -19.79
CA ALA A 35 16.09 -6.25 -21.22
C ALA A 35 15.50 -5.14 -22.10
N ALA A 36 14.23 -4.78 -21.88
CA ALA A 36 13.51 -3.78 -22.69
C ALA A 36 14.11 -2.37 -22.60
N MET A 37 14.61 -1.97 -21.44
CA MET A 37 15.19 -0.65 -21.20
C MET A 37 16.72 -0.65 -21.13
N HIS A 38 17.38 -1.78 -21.42
CA HIS A 38 18.85 -1.95 -21.35
C HIS A 38 19.46 -1.53 -20.00
N LEU A 39 18.81 -1.90 -18.89
CA LEU A 39 19.20 -1.48 -17.56
C LEU A 39 20.41 -2.26 -17.03
N THR A 40 21.25 -1.58 -16.27
CA THR A 40 22.24 -2.25 -15.41
C THR A 40 21.53 -2.97 -14.25
N GLN A 41 22.24 -3.89 -13.58
CA GLN A 41 21.67 -4.58 -12.40
C GLN A 41 21.28 -3.61 -11.28
N LEU A 42 22.09 -2.56 -11.07
CA LEU A 42 21.78 -1.54 -10.08
C LEU A 42 20.50 -0.78 -10.42
N GLN A 43 20.35 -0.33 -11.66
CA GLN A 43 19.15 0.38 -12.12
C GLN A 43 17.89 -0.48 -11.97
N ASN A 44 17.98 -1.77 -12.29
CA ASN A 44 16.87 -2.70 -12.12
C ASN A 44 16.45 -2.85 -10.64
N SER A 45 17.43 -2.97 -9.73
CA SER A 45 17.17 -3.02 -8.28
C SER A 45 16.58 -1.73 -7.74
N LEU A 46 16.97 -0.58 -8.29
CA LEU A 46 16.45 0.73 -7.91
C LEU A 46 14.94 0.87 -8.18
N ILE A 47 14.37 0.14 -9.14
CA ILE A 47 12.92 0.15 -9.39
C ILE A 47 12.14 -0.33 -8.14
N ILE A 48 12.65 -1.34 -7.42
CA ILE A 48 12.03 -1.81 -6.18
C ILE A 48 12.33 -0.85 -5.04
N THR A 49 13.57 -0.36 -4.93
CA THR A 49 14.01 0.55 -3.87
C THR A 49 13.28 1.89 -3.94
N ALA A 50 13.05 2.43 -5.14
CA ALA A 50 12.34 3.68 -5.38
C ALA A 50 10.88 3.65 -4.88
N PHE A 51 10.29 2.47 -4.73
CA PHE A 51 9.02 2.29 -4.05
C PHE A 51 9.19 2.17 -2.53
N SER A 52 10.11 1.31 -2.08
CA SER A 52 10.20 0.90 -0.68
C SER A 52 10.73 2.01 0.25
N VAL A 53 11.68 2.80 -0.22
CA VAL A 53 12.28 3.89 0.59
C VAL A 53 11.28 5.01 0.86
N PRO A 54 10.59 5.60 -0.15
CA PRO A 54 9.55 6.60 0.12
C PRO A 54 8.40 6.06 0.97
N ALA A 55 7.99 4.81 0.76
CA ALA A 55 6.97 4.16 1.57
C ALA A 55 7.39 4.09 3.04
N GLY A 56 8.61 3.63 3.32
CA GLY A 56 9.14 3.53 4.69
C GLY A 56 9.23 4.88 5.41
N ILE A 57 9.66 5.92 4.70
CA ILE A 57 9.75 7.28 5.26
C ILE A 57 8.35 7.85 5.54
N ALA A 58 7.43 7.70 4.60
CA ALA A 58 6.11 8.29 4.67
C ALA A 58 5.16 7.57 5.64
N ILE A 59 5.43 6.32 6.04
CA ILE A 59 4.53 5.52 6.89
C ILE A 59 4.27 6.15 8.26
N ALA A 60 5.29 6.76 8.87
CA ALA A 60 5.17 7.43 10.16
C ALA A 60 4.26 8.67 10.05
N LEU A 61 4.41 9.43 8.96
CA LEU A 61 3.56 10.60 8.66
C LEU A 61 2.12 10.19 8.38
N ALA A 62 1.91 9.15 7.57
CA ALA A 62 0.58 8.63 7.26
C ALA A 62 -0.13 8.10 8.51
N GLY A 63 0.59 7.41 9.41
CA GLY A 63 0.08 6.97 10.71
C GLY A 63 -0.37 8.15 11.57
N PHE A 64 0.47 9.16 11.72
CA PHE A 64 0.12 10.39 12.45
C PHE A 64 -1.12 11.09 11.86
N LEU A 65 -1.16 11.28 10.55
CA LEU A 65 -2.30 11.91 9.88
C LEU A 65 -3.60 11.11 10.08
N SER A 66 -3.52 9.79 10.02
CA SER A 66 -4.68 8.90 10.20
C SER A 66 -5.22 8.95 11.63
N ASP A 67 -4.36 9.11 12.62
CA ASP A 67 -4.78 9.24 14.02
C ASP A 67 -5.35 10.62 14.33
N ARG A 68 -4.83 11.67 13.68
CA ARG A 68 -5.24 13.05 13.90
C ARG A 68 -6.54 13.44 13.19
N TYR A 69 -6.73 12.98 11.95
CA TYR A 69 -7.88 13.37 11.13
C TYR A 69 -8.93 12.24 11.06
N SER A 70 -8.72 11.29 10.19
CA SER A 70 -9.60 10.14 9.97
C SER A 70 -8.82 9.09 9.20
N ARG A 71 -8.93 7.82 9.59
CA ARG A 71 -8.26 6.73 8.89
C ARG A 71 -8.73 6.62 7.44
N LYS A 72 -10.03 6.77 7.21
CA LYS A 72 -10.66 6.74 5.89
C LYS A 72 -10.16 7.88 4.99
N VAL A 73 -10.04 9.09 5.53
CA VAL A 73 -9.54 10.28 4.81
C VAL A 73 -8.05 10.14 4.46
N VAL A 74 -7.30 9.27 5.11
CA VAL A 74 -5.91 8.95 4.73
C VAL A 74 -5.86 7.79 3.74
N ILE A 75 -6.62 6.70 3.96
CA ILE A 75 -6.59 5.51 3.08
C ILE A 75 -6.99 5.87 1.65
N VAL A 76 -8.08 6.61 1.46
CA VAL A 76 -8.64 6.84 0.12
C VAL A 76 -7.72 7.68 -0.77
N PRO A 77 -7.21 8.85 -0.37
CA PRO A 77 -6.21 9.57 -1.17
C PRO A 77 -4.93 8.76 -1.37
N SER A 78 -4.50 8.00 -0.36
CA SER A 78 -3.30 7.16 -0.47
C SER A 78 -3.44 6.08 -1.54
N LEU A 79 -4.61 5.42 -1.64
CA LEU A 79 -4.91 4.48 -2.72
C LEU A 79 -4.91 5.16 -4.09
N LEU A 80 -5.47 6.37 -4.19
CA LEU A 80 -5.49 7.13 -5.44
C LEU A 80 -4.08 7.57 -5.85
N ILE A 81 -3.25 8.03 -4.91
CA ILE A 81 -1.83 8.37 -5.16
C ILE A 81 -1.06 7.11 -5.58
N TYR A 82 -1.32 5.97 -4.93
CA TYR A 82 -0.72 4.70 -5.29
C TYR A 82 -1.07 4.30 -6.72
N GLY A 83 -2.36 4.39 -7.09
CA GLY A 83 -2.83 4.14 -8.46
C GLY A 83 -2.26 5.13 -9.48
N LEU A 84 -2.19 6.42 -9.12
CA LEU A 84 -1.60 7.46 -9.97
C LEU A 84 -0.12 7.18 -10.28
N GLY A 85 0.65 6.75 -9.27
CA GLY A 85 2.05 6.36 -9.49
C GLY A 85 2.17 5.19 -10.48
N GLY A 86 1.27 4.22 -10.39
CA GLY A 86 1.17 3.14 -11.37
C GLY A 86 0.82 3.63 -12.78
N LEU A 87 -0.13 4.54 -12.87
CA LEU A 87 -0.52 5.14 -14.15
C LEU A 87 0.64 5.91 -14.80
N ILE A 88 1.37 6.71 -14.02
CA ILE A 88 2.56 7.43 -14.48
C ILE A 88 3.60 6.45 -15.02
N ALA A 89 3.92 5.39 -14.27
CA ALA A 89 4.88 4.39 -14.69
C ALA A 89 4.41 3.63 -15.95
N GLY A 90 3.15 3.18 -15.98
CA GLY A 90 2.58 2.41 -17.07
C GLY A 90 2.48 3.21 -18.38
N VAL A 91 1.94 4.43 -18.32
CA VAL A 91 1.82 5.31 -19.49
C VAL A 91 3.20 5.76 -19.97
N GLY A 92 4.09 6.11 -19.04
CA GLY A 92 5.48 6.45 -19.40
C GLY A 92 6.20 5.30 -20.07
N ALA A 93 6.03 4.07 -19.57
CA ALA A 93 6.59 2.87 -20.17
C ALA A 93 6.04 2.58 -21.58
N LEU A 94 4.73 2.77 -21.76
CA LEU A 94 4.06 2.58 -23.05
C LEU A 94 4.57 3.55 -24.12
N ILE A 95 4.77 4.83 -23.75
CA ILE A 95 5.14 5.89 -24.70
C ILE A 95 6.66 5.91 -24.95
N LEU A 96 7.47 5.84 -23.89
CA LEU A 96 8.92 6.05 -23.97
C LEU A 96 9.73 4.76 -24.19
N GLN A 97 9.11 3.59 -24.03
CA GLN A 97 9.73 2.29 -24.30
C GLN A 97 11.12 2.17 -23.62
N GLN A 98 12.18 2.15 -24.41
CA GLN A 98 13.56 2.02 -23.92
C GLN A 98 14.00 3.19 -23.02
N SER A 99 13.47 4.38 -23.21
CA SER A 99 13.80 5.58 -22.44
C SER A 99 12.93 5.77 -21.20
N ALA A 100 12.06 4.79 -20.84
CA ALA A 100 11.07 4.92 -19.81
C ALA A 100 11.63 4.88 -18.37
N TYR A 101 12.90 4.57 -18.15
CA TYR A 101 13.47 4.32 -16.84
C TYR A 101 13.18 5.43 -15.81
N GLY A 102 13.45 6.70 -16.19
CA GLY A 102 13.24 7.84 -15.29
C GLY A 102 11.77 8.04 -14.88
N ILE A 103 10.83 7.87 -15.84
CA ILE A 103 9.40 8.01 -15.56
C ILE A 103 8.87 6.83 -14.75
N VAL A 104 9.38 5.62 -14.96
CA VAL A 104 9.07 4.44 -14.15
C VAL A 104 9.53 4.65 -12.71
N LEU A 105 10.76 5.14 -12.49
CA LEU A 105 11.24 5.47 -11.15
C LEU A 105 10.36 6.53 -10.46
N THR A 106 9.99 7.59 -11.19
CA THR A 106 9.09 8.64 -10.67
C THR A 106 7.75 8.04 -10.25
N GLY A 107 7.16 7.22 -11.09
CA GLY A 107 5.92 6.51 -10.76
C GLY A 107 6.09 5.61 -9.53
N ARG A 108 7.22 4.92 -9.37
CA ARG A 108 7.52 4.09 -8.18
C ARG A 108 7.64 4.90 -6.90
N VAL A 109 8.27 6.09 -6.94
CA VAL A 109 8.33 7.01 -5.80
C VAL A 109 6.92 7.46 -5.40
N VAL A 110 6.10 7.89 -6.37
CA VAL A 110 4.70 8.30 -6.11
C VAL A 110 3.89 7.15 -5.54
N GLN A 111 4.04 5.93 -6.07
CA GLN A 111 3.42 4.72 -5.52
C GLN A 111 3.86 4.46 -4.07
N GLY A 112 5.15 4.58 -3.77
CA GLY A 112 5.67 4.39 -2.42
C GLY A 112 5.04 5.35 -1.43
N LEU A 113 4.93 6.63 -1.78
CA LEU A 113 4.24 7.64 -0.96
C LEU A 113 2.77 7.28 -0.72
N GLY A 114 2.06 6.83 -1.77
CA GLY A 114 0.69 6.33 -1.64
C GLY A 114 0.58 5.08 -0.76
N ALA A 115 1.50 4.13 -0.89
CA ALA A 115 1.49 2.89 -0.12
C ALA A 115 1.52 3.11 1.40
N ALA A 116 2.19 4.15 1.86
CA ALA A 116 2.37 4.46 3.28
C ALA A 116 1.05 4.63 4.05
N GLY A 117 0.01 5.18 3.42
CA GLY A 117 -1.31 5.42 4.05
C GLY A 117 -2.35 4.33 3.76
N THR A 118 -1.97 3.16 3.29
CA THR A 118 -2.90 2.11 2.86
C THR A 118 -3.03 0.97 3.87
N ALA A 119 -2.30 -0.14 3.73
CA ALA A 119 -2.53 -1.40 4.41
C ALA A 119 -2.52 -1.27 5.95
N PHE A 120 -1.52 -0.60 6.53
CA PHE A 120 -1.42 -0.47 7.99
C PHE A 120 -2.54 0.42 8.55
N VAL A 121 -2.93 1.48 7.85
CA VAL A 121 -4.04 2.33 8.25
C VAL A 121 -5.37 1.60 8.10
N ALA A 122 -5.53 0.75 7.06
CA ALA A 122 -6.72 -0.09 6.90
C ALA A 122 -6.85 -1.16 8.00
N LEU A 123 -5.74 -1.81 8.41
CA LEU A 123 -5.71 -2.71 9.55
C LEU A 123 -6.11 -2.00 10.85
N ALA A 124 -5.59 -0.79 11.06
CA ALA A 124 -5.94 0.02 12.21
C ALA A 124 -7.43 0.43 12.18
N LEU A 125 -7.98 0.79 11.00
CA LEU A 125 -9.41 1.09 10.83
C LEU A 125 -10.28 -0.13 11.12
N ALA A 126 -9.89 -1.31 10.67
CA ALA A 126 -10.57 -2.55 11.02
C ALA A 126 -10.57 -2.79 12.53
N GLY A 127 -9.44 -2.55 13.20
CA GLY A 127 -9.34 -2.63 14.66
C GLY A 127 -10.23 -1.65 15.41
N ASP A 128 -10.58 -0.50 14.82
CA ASP A 128 -11.50 0.49 15.39
C ASP A 128 -12.98 0.13 15.14
N ILE A 129 -13.29 -0.51 14.00
CA ILE A 129 -14.66 -0.86 13.60
C ILE A 129 -15.13 -2.15 14.28
N PHE A 130 -14.26 -3.16 14.32
CA PHE A 130 -14.60 -4.48 14.86
C PHE A 130 -14.15 -4.59 16.32
N THR A 131 -15.03 -5.10 17.19
CA THR A 131 -14.77 -5.24 18.62
C THR A 131 -14.77 -6.71 19.05
N SER A 132 -14.16 -7.00 20.19
CA SER A 132 -14.13 -8.34 20.80
C SER A 132 -13.68 -9.44 19.82
N ASN A 133 -14.39 -10.57 19.76
CA ASN A 133 -14.06 -11.73 18.93
C ASN A 133 -14.11 -11.43 17.42
N GLU A 134 -14.92 -10.46 16.98
CA GLU A 134 -14.98 -10.08 15.56
C GLU A 134 -13.71 -9.35 15.10
N ARG A 135 -13.01 -8.64 16.00
CA ARG A 135 -11.76 -7.95 15.68
C ARG A 135 -10.65 -8.91 15.27
N ALA A 136 -10.41 -9.96 16.04
CA ALA A 136 -9.39 -10.97 15.72
C ALA A 136 -9.69 -11.63 14.37
N LYS A 137 -10.96 -11.97 14.12
CA LYS A 137 -11.40 -12.56 12.85
C LYS A 137 -11.22 -11.59 11.67
N ALA A 138 -11.59 -10.32 11.83
CA ALA A 138 -11.44 -9.31 10.80
C ALA A 138 -9.97 -9.08 10.42
N LEU A 139 -9.09 -8.91 11.43
CA LEU A 139 -7.65 -8.76 11.19
C LEU A 139 -7.04 -9.99 10.55
N GLY A 140 -7.42 -11.19 11.01
CA GLY A 140 -6.97 -12.45 10.40
C GLY A 140 -7.38 -12.59 8.93
N LEU A 141 -8.61 -12.19 8.56
CA LEU A 141 -9.07 -12.19 7.18
C LEU A 141 -8.35 -11.14 6.31
N MET A 142 -8.02 -9.98 6.86
CA MET A 142 -7.21 -8.98 6.16
C MET A 142 -5.78 -9.48 5.90
N GLU A 143 -5.16 -10.16 6.88
CA GLU A 143 -3.84 -10.78 6.70
C GLU A 143 -3.91 -11.98 5.73
N ALA A 144 -4.96 -12.76 5.74
CA ALA A 144 -5.20 -13.82 4.75
C ALA A 144 -5.31 -13.23 3.32
N SER A 145 -6.00 -12.09 3.18
CA SER A 145 -6.10 -11.36 1.90
C SER A 145 -4.73 -10.85 1.43
N ASN A 146 -3.91 -10.32 2.35
CA ASN A 146 -2.52 -9.95 2.10
C ASN A 146 -1.69 -11.16 1.62
N GLY A 147 -1.80 -12.29 2.32
CA GLY A 147 -1.16 -13.56 1.95
C GLY A 147 -1.58 -14.05 0.58
N LEU A 148 -2.89 -14.03 0.28
CA LEU A 148 -3.43 -14.38 -1.04
C LEU A 148 -2.87 -13.47 -2.13
N GLY A 149 -2.75 -12.18 -1.88
CA GLY A 149 -2.09 -11.23 -2.77
C GLY A 149 -0.64 -11.63 -3.08
N LYS A 150 0.13 -12.07 -2.08
CA LYS A 150 1.52 -12.54 -2.28
C LYS A 150 1.61 -13.77 -3.18
N VAL A 151 0.66 -14.69 -3.06
CA VAL A 151 0.60 -15.91 -3.89
C VAL A 151 0.18 -15.59 -5.32
N LEU A 152 -0.84 -14.75 -5.49
CA LEU A 152 -1.35 -14.40 -6.82
C LEU A 152 -0.47 -13.43 -7.58
N SER A 153 0.28 -12.57 -6.89
CA SER A 153 1.12 -11.55 -7.52
C SER A 153 2.11 -12.09 -8.55
N PRO A 154 2.96 -13.10 -8.25
CA PRO A 154 3.90 -13.61 -9.24
C PRO A 154 3.21 -14.24 -10.44
N ILE A 155 2.07 -14.91 -10.22
CA ILE A 155 1.29 -15.55 -11.27
C ILE A 155 0.73 -14.49 -12.22
N LEU A 156 0.02 -13.49 -11.67
CA LEU A 156 -0.55 -12.41 -12.47
C LEU A 156 0.54 -11.56 -13.12
N GLY A 157 1.66 -11.32 -12.42
CA GLY A 157 2.79 -10.58 -12.96
C GLY A 157 3.40 -11.26 -14.17
N SER A 158 3.65 -12.58 -14.09
CA SER A 158 4.17 -13.36 -15.22
C SER A 158 3.19 -13.41 -16.39
N LEU A 159 1.88 -13.63 -16.13
CA LEU A 159 0.87 -13.65 -17.18
C LEU A 159 0.74 -12.30 -17.90
N LEU A 160 0.76 -11.20 -17.16
CA LEU A 160 0.71 -9.86 -17.73
C LEU A 160 2.02 -9.50 -18.44
N GLY A 161 3.17 -9.97 -17.94
CA GLY A 161 4.47 -9.82 -18.57
C GLY A 161 4.50 -10.41 -19.99
N LEU A 162 3.79 -11.53 -20.22
CA LEU A 162 3.65 -12.11 -21.58
C LEU A 162 2.95 -11.17 -22.57
N LEU A 163 2.10 -10.27 -22.10
CA LEU A 163 1.44 -9.26 -22.95
C LEU A 163 2.37 -8.06 -23.17
N ALA A 164 2.87 -7.51 -22.06
CA ALA A 164 3.84 -6.42 -22.08
C ALA A 164 4.44 -6.26 -20.67
N TRP A 165 5.73 -5.97 -20.60
CA TRP A 165 6.44 -5.77 -19.32
C TRP A 165 5.84 -4.63 -18.45
N TYR A 166 5.14 -3.69 -19.06
CA TYR A 166 4.47 -2.58 -18.35
C TYR A 166 3.00 -2.86 -18.00
N ALA A 167 2.40 -3.95 -18.47
CA ALA A 167 0.99 -4.28 -18.22
C ALA A 167 0.62 -4.38 -16.72
N PRO A 168 1.47 -4.91 -15.83
CA PRO A 168 1.20 -4.93 -14.40
C PRO A 168 0.87 -3.56 -13.81
N PHE A 169 1.48 -2.48 -14.29
CA PHE A 169 1.23 -1.11 -13.81
C PHE A 169 -0.23 -0.68 -14.01
N PHE A 170 -0.84 -1.07 -15.11
CA PHE A 170 -2.24 -0.75 -15.40
C PHE A 170 -3.22 -1.56 -14.56
N LEU A 171 -2.95 -2.85 -14.30
CA LEU A 171 -3.84 -3.68 -13.53
C LEU A 171 -4.04 -3.15 -12.11
N PHE A 172 -2.97 -2.90 -11.36
CA PHE A 172 -3.16 -2.41 -10.01
C PHE A 172 -3.66 -0.96 -9.95
N THR A 173 -3.34 -0.12 -10.94
CA THR A 173 -3.97 1.20 -11.10
C THR A 173 -5.48 1.07 -11.24
N LEU A 174 -5.95 0.16 -12.10
CA LEU A 174 -7.36 -0.11 -12.30
C LEU A 174 -8.05 -0.60 -11.02
N LEU A 175 -7.39 -1.44 -10.24
CA LEU A 175 -7.93 -1.98 -8.98
C LEU A 175 -8.00 -0.93 -7.86
N CYS A 176 -7.15 0.10 -7.86
CA CYS A 176 -7.15 1.14 -6.83
C CYS A 176 -8.44 1.96 -6.81
N VAL A 177 -9.04 2.23 -7.98
CA VAL A 177 -10.25 3.06 -8.08
C VAL A 177 -11.45 2.41 -7.39
N PRO A 178 -11.84 1.16 -7.72
CA PRO A 178 -12.95 0.50 -7.03
C PRO A 178 -12.66 0.23 -5.55
N ALA A 179 -11.40 -0.03 -5.16
CA ALA A 179 -11.04 -0.17 -3.75
C ALA A 179 -11.21 1.14 -2.98
N ALA A 180 -10.74 2.26 -3.53
CA ALA A 180 -10.92 3.58 -2.94
C ALA A 180 -12.41 3.94 -2.82
N ALA A 181 -13.21 3.68 -3.86
CA ALA A 181 -14.66 3.85 -3.84
C ALA A 181 -15.32 2.94 -2.79
N GLY A 182 -14.94 1.67 -2.73
CA GLY A 182 -15.42 0.71 -1.74
C GLY A 182 -15.17 1.19 -0.31
N VAL A 183 -13.94 1.61 0.00
CA VAL A 183 -13.62 2.16 1.33
C VAL A 183 -14.41 3.43 1.59
N TRP A 184 -14.53 4.33 0.61
CA TRP A 184 -15.24 5.60 0.78
C TRP A 184 -16.73 5.44 1.05
N PHE A 185 -17.42 4.62 0.29
CA PHE A 185 -18.89 4.51 0.36
C PHE A 185 -19.38 3.43 1.33
N LEU A 186 -18.66 2.31 1.45
CA LEU A 186 -19.14 1.15 2.23
C LEU A 186 -18.63 1.15 3.68
N VAL A 187 -17.48 1.78 3.96
CA VAL A 187 -16.90 1.79 5.30
C VAL A 187 -17.32 3.05 6.05
N LYS A 188 -17.99 2.87 7.17
CA LYS A 188 -18.31 3.96 8.12
C LYS A 188 -17.29 3.92 9.25
N GLU A 189 -16.50 4.97 9.38
CA GLU A 189 -15.54 5.13 10.49
C GLU A 189 -16.29 5.55 11.75
N PRO A 190 -16.05 4.90 12.91
CA PRO A 190 -16.62 5.34 14.18
C PRO A 190 -16.01 6.70 14.55
N LYS A 191 -16.85 7.58 15.14
CA LYS A 191 -16.37 8.86 15.65
C LYS A 191 -15.37 8.60 16.77
N LYS A 192 -14.16 9.11 16.67
CA LYS A 192 -13.18 9.10 17.75
C LYS A 192 -13.57 10.14 18.79
N GLU A 193 -13.96 9.68 19.99
CA GLU A 193 -14.10 10.52 21.17
C GLU A 193 -12.73 10.61 21.85
N GLY A 194 -12.13 11.79 21.84
CA GLY A 194 -10.84 12.02 22.50
C GLY A 194 -10.04 13.19 21.93
N ALA A 195 -9.09 13.69 22.71
CA ALA A 195 -8.19 14.76 22.28
C ALA A 195 -7.30 14.28 21.12
N LYS A 196 -7.28 15.06 20.04
CA LYS A 196 -6.41 14.81 18.88
C LYS A 196 -4.94 14.91 19.31
N PRO A 197 -4.11 13.90 19.07
CA PRO A 197 -2.71 13.97 19.48
C PRO A 197 -2.00 15.13 18.79
N SER A 198 -1.22 15.90 19.55
CA SER A 198 -0.32 16.90 18.95
C SER A 198 0.87 16.19 18.32
N ALA A 199 1.52 16.83 17.33
CA ALA A 199 2.69 16.26 16.67
C ALA A 199 3.81 15.93 17.67
N GLY A 200 4.07 16.79 18.66
CA GLY A 200 5.07 16.56 19.71
C GLY A 200 4.75 15.33 20.57
N GLN A 201 3.50 15.12 20.94
CA GLN A 201 3.06 13.93 21.71
C GLN A 201 3.18 12.63 20.89
N TYR A 202 2.93 12.67 19.59
CA TYR A 202 3.10 11.52 18.71
C TYR A 202 4.58 11.13 18.60
N TYR A 203 5.45 12.07 18.28
CA TYR A 203 6.88 11.81 18.18
C TYR A 203 7.50 11.37 19.52
N SER A 204 7.07 11.94 20.64
CA SER A 204 7.56 11.52 21.96
C SER A 204 7.14 10.08 22.30
N ARG A 205 5.94 9.65 21.92
CA ARG A 205 5.49 8.26 22.07
C ARG A 205 6.30 7.30 21.19
N VAL A 206 6.56 7.65 19.93
CA VAL A 206 7.40 6.84 19.04
C VAL A 206 8.81 6.71 19.63
N LEU A 207 9.42 7.81 20.07
CA LEU A 207 10.75 7.80 20.70
C LEU A 207 10.78 7.02 22.03
N SER A 208 9.71 7.06 22.84
CA SER A 208 9.64 6.30 24.08
C SER A 208 9.63 4.79 23.85
N VAL A 209 8.96 4.31 22.80
CA VAL A 209 8.96 2.89 22.41
C VAL A 209 10.37 2.41 22.02
N PHE A 210 11.12 3.24 21.29
CA PHE A 210 12.52 2.93 20.97
C PHE A 210 13.40 2.90 22.22
N LYS A 211 13.25 3.86 23.15
CA LYS A 211 14.00 3.89 24.42
C LYS A 211 13.70 2.72 25.35
N GLN A 212 12.43 2.32 25.48
CA GLN A 212 12.04 1.18 26.32
C GLN A 212 12.63 -0.14 25.82
N LYS A 213 12.67 -0.35 24.49
CA LYS A 213 13.21 -1.58 23.91
C LYS A 213 14.73 -1.67 24.06
N THR A 214 15.43 -0.56 24.08
CA THR A 214 16.91 -0.53 24.27
C THR A 214 17.27 -0.80 25.74
N GLY A 215 16.46 -0.35 26.70
CA GLY A 215 16.69 -0.62 28.12
C GLY A 215 16.48 -2.09 28.52
N SER A 216 15.55 -2.79 27.89
CA SER A 216 15.28 -4.22 28.19
C SER A 216 16.22 -5.22 27.48
N LEU A 217 17.06 -4.77 26.57
CA LEU A 217 18.08 -5.58 25.89
C LEU A 217 19.46 -5.45 26.54
N LEU A 218 19.63 -4.50 27.49
CA LEU A 218 20.87 -4.25 28.22
C LEU A 218 20.79 -4.66 29.71
N ALA A 219 19.65 -5.21 30.15
CA ALA A 219 19.45 -5.82 31.46
C ALA A 219 19.27 -7.34 31.33
#